data_b415c67d437bd6c5e6d1e580cf04c100
#
_entry.id   b415c67d437bd6c5e6d1e580cf04c100
#
_cell.length_a   1.000
_cell.length_b   1.000
_cell.length_c   1.000
_cell.angle_alpha   90.00
_cell.angle_beta   90.00
_cell.angle_gamma   90.00
#
_symmetry.space_group_name_H-M   'P 1'
#
loop_
_entity.id
_entity.type
_entity.pdbx_description
1 polymer ?
#
loop_
_entity_poly.entity_id
_entity_poly.type
_entity_poly.pdbx_seq_one_letter_code
_entity_poly.pdbx_strand_id
1 'polypeptide(L)'
;MSLRTIMIGASALALLAACGDTSSENPSLSLESSAPDRPQVRTVTIPADDQFATHLQTALITAAEGDTIKLPEGTFSFTDGLSLDVDRVTLAGAGQGKTILSFAGQEGAGEGLLVTSDDVTLTGFTMQDTAGDGIKSKGADRITYRDLTVEWTGGPLPTNGAYGVYPVESTDVLVDAVTVRGASDAGIYVGQSRNIIVRKSLVEYNVAGIEIENSIGADVHDNTAENNTGGVLVFDLPDLPLVGGNSTRIFNNKIINNNTDNFAPPGNIVATVPSGSGIMVLANENVHIFGNELANNRTAHVLLAAYQDVFEDERYNPLARNVVIRDNTYSGGGDDPQGALAEFAPVFGGQLPAIVWDGVVSWQGNEAVDLNLVIAEADTIGYVSLGVGEYPIDLATLAPTSQRPEAMPVAEPAPIVIDHDKTG
;
A
#
# COMPACT_ATOMS: atom_id res chain seq x y z
N MET A 1 -42.34 34.70 6.50
CA MET A 1 -41.93 36.00 7.09
C MET A 1 -40.40 35.91 7.24
N SER A 2 -39.57 36.72 6.66
CA SER A 2 -39.59 37.89 5.76
C SER A 2 -38.24 37.95 5.04
N LEU A 3 -38.28 38.15 3.73
CA LEU A 3 -37.16 38.52 2.88
C LEU A 3 -36.46 39.79 3.42
N ARG A 4 -35.14 39.91 3.22
CA ARG A 4 -34.49 41.16 2.85
C ARG A 4 -33.35 40.93 1.88
N THR A 5 -33.63 41.33 0.63
CA THR A 5 -32.72 41.63 -0.48
C THR A 5 -32.09 42.99 -0.22
N ILE A 6 -30.80 43.15 -0.47
CA ILE A 6 -30.15 44.44 -0.68
C ILE A 6 -29.28 44.34 -1.96
N MET A 7 -29.74 45.03 -3.00
CA MET A 7 -28.95 45.50 -4.16
C MET A 7 -28.37 46.88 -3.83
N ILE A 8 -27.22 47.21 -4.38
CA ILE A 8 -26.71 48.57 -4.74
C ILE A 8 -25.30 48.29 -5.35
N GLY A 9 -24.85 48.72 -6.50
CA GLY A 9 -25.24 49.79 -7.39
C GLY A 9 -23.94 50.20 -8.08
N ALA A 10 -23.88 50.06 -9.41
CA ALA A 10 -22.77 50.50 -10.26
C ALA A 10 -22.72 52.01 -10.35
N SER A 11 -21.52 52.63 -10.36
CA SER A 11 -21.35 54.00 -10.85
C SER A 11 -20.10 54.08 -11.72
N ALA A 12 -20.37 54.26 -13.01
CA ALA A 12 -19.38 54.69 -13.98
C ALA A 12 -19.22 56.21 -13.93
N LEU A 13 -18.00 56.70 -13.97
CA LEU A 13 -17.73 58.11 -14.26
C LEU A 13 -16.66 58.21 -15.36
N ALA A 14 -17.10 58.69 -16.50
CA ALA A 14 -16.22 59.11 -17.59
C ALA A 14 -15.88 60.58 -17.41
N LEU A 15 -14.62 60.99 -17.62
CA LEU A 15 -14.28 62.37 -17.89
C LEU A 15 -13.20 62.52 -18.95
N LEU A 16 -13.42 63.46 -19.78
CA LEU A 16 -12.83 63.78 -21.06
C LEU A 16 -11.40 64.33 -21.00
N ALA A 17 -10.79 64.25 -22.17
CA ALA A 17 -9.45 64.71 -22.55
C ALA A 17 -9.28 66.25 -22.48
N ALA A 18 -8.04 66.63 -22.21
CA ALA A 18 -7.49 67.89 -22.68
C ALA A 18 -5.98 67.72 -23.02
N CYS A 19 -5.60 68.03 -24.25
CA CYS A 19 -4.26 68.07 -24.76
C CYS A 19 -3.43 69.20 -24.12
N GLY A 20 -2.16 68.91 -23.84
CA GLY A 20 -1.19 69.93 -23.51
C GLY A 20 0.22 69.32 -23.59
N ASP A 21 0.95 69.61 -24.69
CA ASP A 21 2.36 69.31 -24.87
C ASP A 21 3.21 70.08 -23.89
N THR A 22 4.01 69.35 -23.08
CA THR A 22 5.30 69.85 -22.60
C THR A 22 6.21 68.65 -22.34
N SER A 23 7.31 68.60 -23.10
CA SER A 23 8.46 67.69 -22.90
C SER A 23 9.08 67.87 -21.53
N SER A 24 9.03 66.85 -20.71
CA SER A 24 9.94 66.69 -19.58
C SER A 24 10.35 65.21 -19.44
N GLU A 25 11.63 64.98 -19.55
CA GLU A 25 12.29 63.70 -19.36
C GLU A 25 11.93 63.17 -17.98
N ASN A 26 11.19 62.06 -17.93
CA ASN A 26 11.02 61.26 -16.72
C ASN A 26 12.08 60.17 -16.69
N PRO A 27 12.88 60.04 -15.60
CA PRO A 27 13.72 58.89 -15.42
C PRO A 27 12.82 57.64 -15.23
N SER A 28 12.95 56.71 -16.15
CA SER A 28 12.33 55.39 -16.03
C SER A 28 12.94 54.67 -14.81
N LEU A 29 12.21 54.64 -13.72
CA LEU A 29 12.45 53.67 -12.64
C LEU A 29 12.08 52.28 -13.21
N SER A 30 13.12 51.58 -13.68
CA SER A 30 13.04 50.13 -13.88
C SER A 30 12.84 49.49 -12.50
N LEU A 31 11.61 49.15 -12.16
CA LEU A 31 11.34 48.15 -11.12
C LEU A 31 11.89 46.84 -11.66
N GLU A 32 13.13 46.51 -11.32
CA GLU A 32 13.57 45.12 -11.39
C GLU A 32 12.67 44.34 -10.43
N SER A 33 11.74 43.64 -11.02
CA SER A 33 11.02 42.57 -10.35
C SER A 33 12.06 41.51 -10.03
N SER A 34 12.64 41.58 -8.83
CA SER A 34 13.36 40.45 -8.27
C SER A 34 12.32 39.33 -8.14
N ALA A 35 12.40 38.32 -9.01
CA ALA A 35 11.70 37.05 -8.80
C ALA A 35 12.04 36.60 -7.37
N PRO A 36 11.05 36.08 -6.61
CA PRO A 36 11.34 35.57 -5.27
C PRO A 36 12.48 34.55 -5.39
N ASP A 37 13.50 34.77 -4.55
CA ASP A 37 14.67 33.91 -4.46
C ASP A 37 14.16 32.50 -4.24
N ARG A 38 14.30 31.60 -5.25
CA ARG A 38 13.97 30.19 -5.04
C ARG A 38 14.88 29.69 -3.94
N PRO A 39 14.35 29.05 -2.88
CA PRO A 39 15.18 28.47 -1.83
C PRO A 39 16.28 27.65 -2.49
N GLN A 40 17.54 27.96 -2.17
CA GLN A 40 18.67 27.20 -2.71
C GLN A 40 18.61 25.80 -2.11
N VAL A 41 18.38 24.77 -2.93
CA VAL A 41 18.46 23.38 -2.54
C VAL A 41 19.83 23.10 -1.93
N ARG A 42 19.87 22.72 -0.66
CA ARG A 42 21.11 22.41 0.05
C ARG A 42 21.32 20.90 0.07
N THR A 43 22.58 20.51 0.01
CA THR A 43 22.97 19.14 0.35
C THR A 43 23.64 19.15 1.73
N VAL A 44 23.04 18.47 2.69
CA VAL A 44 23.56 18.25 4.04
C VAL A 44 24.15 16.84 4.10
N THR A 45 25.44 16.71 4.32
CA THR A 45 26.10 15.41 4.47
C THR A 45 26.29 15.12 5.96
N ILE A 46 25.79 13.99 6.43
CA ILE A 46 25.91 13.57 7.82
C ILE A 46 27.29 12.92 8.02
N PRO A 47 28.09 13.35 9.02
CA PRO A 47 29.37 12.73 9.27
C PRO A 47 29.23 11.31 9.84
N ALA A 48 30.16 10.42 9.48
CA ALA A 48 30.22 9.04 10.01
C ALA A 48 31.02 9.02 11.32
N ASP A 49 30.41 9.48 12.41
CA ASP A 49 31.04 9.54 13.72
C ASP A 49 30.11 9.01 14.83
N ASP A 50 30.57 9.00 16.07
CA ASP A 50 29.83 8.47 17.23
C ASP A 50 28.55 9.28 17.57
N GLN A 51 28.35 10.44 16.96
CA GLN A 51 27.17 11.28 17.12
C GLN A 51 26.22 11.23 15.91
N PHE A 52 26.41 10.27 15.02
CA PHE A 52 25.64 10.15 13.77
C PHE A 52 24.13 10.24 14.00
N ALA A 53 23.58 9.51 14.98
CA ALA A 53 22.14 9.51 15.28
C ALA A 53 21.64 10.93 15.65
N THR A 54 22.40 11.64 16.49
CA THR A 54 22.09 13.03 16.88
C THR A 54 22.20 13.98 15.68
N HIS A 55 23.24 13.83 14.86
CA HIS A 55 23.41 14.64 13.66
C HIS A 55 22.29 14.41 12.66
N LEU A 56 21.90 13.16 12.41
CA LEU A 56 20.82 12.83 11.50
C LEU A 56 19.48 13.39 11.99
N GLN A 57 19.10 13.15 13.26
CA GLN A 57 17.84 13.67 13.80
C GLN A 57 17.83 15.21 13.76
N THR A 58 18.95 15.86 14.08
CA THR A 58 19.07 17.31 13.98
C THR A 58 18.88 17.79 12.54
N ALA A 59 19.49 17.11 11.56
CA ALA A 59 19.35 17.46 10.14
C ALA A 59 17.90 17.29 9.66
N LEU A 60 17.20 16.22 10.07
CA LEU A 60 15.80 15.99 9.73
C LEU A 60 14.88 17.09 10.29
N ILE A 61 15.12 17.55 11.54
CA ILE A 61 14.33 18.61 12.18
C ILE A 61 14.64 19.99 11.60
N THR A 62 15.90 20.25 11.23
CA THR A 62 16.35 21.57 10.76
C THR A 62 16.47 21.70 9.25
N ALA A 63 16.01 20.69 8.52
CA ALA A 63 15.96 20.73 7.06
C ALA A 63 15.15 21.94 6.57
N ALA A 64 15.50 22.46 5.42
CA ALA A 64 14.64 23.36 4.66
C ALA A 64 14.00 22.59 3.50
N GLU A 65 12.85 23.06 3.05
CA GLU A 65 12.17 22.47 1.88
C GLU A 65 13.11 22.36 0.68
N GLY A 66 13.14 21.16 0.08
CA GLY A 66 14.02 20.85 -1.04
C GLY A 66 15.43 20.37 -0.67
N ASP A 67 15.76 20.29 0.61
CA ASP A 67 17.09 19.82 1.03
C ASP A 67 17.30 18.33 0.72
N THR A 68 18.52 17.98 0.38
CA THR A 68 18.97 16.59 0.29
C THR A 68 19.87 16.26 1.49
N ILE A 69 19.46 15.32 2.32
CA ILE A 69 20.26 14.80 3.45
C ILE A 69 20.96 13.53 2.98
N LYS A 70 22.29 13.56 2.90
CA LYS A 70 23.12 12.44 2.45
C LYS A 70 23.71 11.69 3.63
N LEU A 71 23.45 10.37 3.66
CA LEU A 71 24.00 9.47 4.65
C LEU A 71 25.25 8.77 4.10
N PRO A 72 26.32 8.66 4.89
CA PRO A 72 27.52 7.94 4.49
C PRO A 72 27.30 6.41 4.48
N GLU A 73 28.23 5.70 3.89
CA GLU A 73 28.36 4.25 4.05
C GLU A 73 28.77 3.94 5.49
N GLY A 74 28.14 2.90 6.10
CA GLY A 74 28.42 2.45 7.47
C GLY A 74 27.17 1.89 8.12
N THR A 75 27.37 1.29 9.32
CA THR A 75 26.28 0.84 10.20
C THR A 75 26.19 1.76 11.40
N PHE A 76 25.01 2.33 11.61
CA PHE A 76 24.75 3.35 12.64
C PHE A 76 23.64 2.85 13.56
N SER A 77 23.88 2.89 14.87
CA SER A 77 22.93 2.42 15.88
C SER A 77 22.06 3.54 16.41
N PHE A 78 20.80 3.22 16.63
CA PHE A 78 19.79 4.12 17.17
C PHE A 78 19.13 3.51 18.41
N THR A 79 18.86 4.38 19.40
CA THR A 79 18.06 4.05 20.60
C THR A 79 16.67 4.66 20.52
N ASP A 80 16.47 5.62 19.65
CA ASP A 80 15.23 6.36 19.46
C ASP A 80 14.81 6.34 17.99
N GLY A 81 13.51 6.44 17.73
CA GLY A 81 12.98 6.63 16.38
C GLY A 81 13.36 7.99 15.79
N LEU A 82 13.37 8.07 14.47
CA LEU A 82 13.60 9.28 13.70
C LEU A 82 12.28 9.90 13.25
N SER A 83 12.24 11.22 13.07
CA SER A 83 11.08 11.90 12.50
C SER A 83 11.48 12.96 11.47
N LEU A 84 10.67 13.07 10.41
CA LEU A 84 10.80 14.06 9.34
C LEU A 84 9.42 14.69 9.09
N ASP A 85 9.34 16.02 9.31
CA ASP A 85 8.13 16.83 9.12
C ASP A 85 8.45 18.10 8.31
N VAL A 86 9.18 17.94 7.20
CA VAL A 86 9.55 19.03 6.28
C VAL A 86 9.33 18.55 4.86
N ASP A 87 8.59 19.33 4.08
CA ASP A 87 8.24 19.01 2.70
C ASP A 87 9.46 19.01 1.76
N ARG A 88 9.35 18.23 0.69
CA ARG A 88 10.32 18.17 -0.42
C ARG A 88 11.74 17.76 0.00
N VAL A 89 11.89 17.03 1.08
CA VAL A 89 13.19 16.52 1.54
C VAL A 89 13.52 15.20 0.88
N THR A 90 14.77 15.06 0.45
CA THR A 90 15.32 13.77 0.04
C THR A 90 16.27 13.25 1.12
N LEU A 91 15.99 12.06 1.67
CA LEU A 91 16.91 11.32 2.54
C LEU A 91 17.59 10.22 1.71
N ALA A 92 18.88 10.37 1.44
CA ALA A 92 19.62 9.50 0.53
C ALA A 92 20.81 8.84 1.21
N GLY A 93 20.78 7.51 1.31
CA GLY A 93 21.93 6.68 1.72
C GLY A 93 22.91 6.41 0.57
N ALA A 94 24.00 5.73 0.87
CA ALA A 94 25.00 5.32 -0.10
C ALA A 94 24.59 4.06 -0.90
N GLY A 95 23.48 3.43 -0.56
CA GLY A 95 22.90 2.26 -1.21
C GLY A 95 22.39 1.23 -0.19
N GLN A 96 21.50 0.35 -0.64
CA GLN A 96 21.03 -0.81 0.14
C GLN A 96 22.25 -1.64 0.60
N GLY A 97 22.28 -2.04 1.87
CA GLY A 97 23.39 -2.79 2.47
C GLY A 97 24.70 -2.00 2.66
N LYS A 98 24.75 -0.73 2.25
CA LYS A 98 25.90 0.16 2.47
C LYS A 98 25.67 1.14 3.59
N THR A 99 24.54 1.86 3.57
CA THR A 99 24.09 2.66 4.71
C THR A 99 23.09 1.84 5.48
N ILE A 100 23.42 1.47 6.71
CA ILE A 100 22.59 0.64 7.58
C ILE A 100 22.21 1.44 8.83
N LEU A 101 20.92 1.65 9.05
CA LEU A 101 20.34 2.27 10.21
C LEU A 101 19.81 1.14 11.13
N SER A 102 20.54 0.79 12.17
CA SER A 102 20.21 -0.31 13.06
C SER A 102 19.50 0.17 14.32
N PHE A 103 18.30 -0.32 14.52
CA PHE A 103 17.44 -0.04 15.67
C PHE A 103 17.40 -1.21 16.67
N ALA A 104 18.37 -2.15 16.62
CA ALA A 104 18.45 -3.28 17.54
C ALA A 104 18.54 -2.86 19.01
N GLY A 105 18.93 -1.62 19.29
CA GLY A 105 18.97 -1.02 20.63
C GLY A 105 17.84 -0.06 20.93
N GLN A 106 16.77 -0.02 20.11
CA GLN A 106 15.67 0.92 20.26
C GLN A 106 14.93 0.69 21.58
N GLU A 107 14.74 1.77 22.34
CA GLU A 107 14.02 1.77 23.60
C GLU A 107 12.54 2.21 23.37
N GLY A 108 11.60 1.42 23.89
CA GLY A 108 10.17 1.65 23.70
C GLY A 108 9.64 1.06 22.38
N ALA A 109 8.33 1.18 22.19
CA ALA A 109 7.65 0.77 20.94
C ALA A 109 7.44 2.01 20.07
N GLY A 110 8.06 2.04 18.92
CA GLY A 110 7.94 3.15 17.99
C GLY A 110 8.50 2.79 16.63
N GLU A 111 8.19 3.61 15.65
CA GLU A 111 8.69 3.48 14.29
C GLU A 111 10.20 3.76 14.23
N GLY A 112 10.88 3.16 13.27
CA GLY A 112 12.27 3.54 12.95
C GLY A 112 12.34 4.95 12.38
N LEU A 113 11.47 5.26 11.40
CA LEU A 113 11.32 6.60 10.82
C LEU A 113 9.85 6.94 10.63
N LEU A 114 9.41 8.05 11.20
CA LEU A 114 8.10 8.66 10.94
C LEU A 114 8.24 9.84 9.97
N VAL A 115 7.42 9.87 8.92
CA VAL A 115 7.32 10.97 7.95
C VAL A 115 5.90 11.51 7.95
N THR A 116 5.73 12.82 8.15
CA THR A 116 4.42 13.50 8.19
C THR A 116 4.32 14.65 7.18
N SER A 117 5.28 14.76 6.28
CA SER A 117 5.42 15.83 5.29
C SER A 117 5.32 15.32 3.86
N ASP A 118 5.01 16.22 2.94
CA ASP A 118 4.75 15.96 1.52
C ASP A 118 6.02 15.98 0.66
N ASP A 119 5.91 15.37 -0.54
CA ASP A 119 6.97 15.38 -1.56
C ASP A 119 8.32 14.80 -1.06
N VAL A 120 8.28 13.83 -0.15
CA VAL A 120 9.48 13.23 0.43
C VAL A 120 9.98 12.06 -0.40
N THR A 121 11.30 11.99 -0.60
CA THR A 121 11.97 10.83 -1.19
C THR A 121 12.92 10.19 -0.19
N LEU A 122 12.70 8.90 0.07
CA LEU A 122 13.56 8.05 0.89
C LEU A 122 14.27 7.06 -0.03
N THR A 123 15.60 7.05 -0.06
CA THR A 123 16.32 6.21 -1.02
C THR A 123 17.68 5.73 -0.53
N GLY A 124 18.09 4.53 -0.96
CA GLY A 124 19.46 4.05 -0.89
C GLY A 124 19.97 3.70 0.51
N PHE A 125 19.14 3.21 1.42
CA PHE A 125 19.58 2.74 2.74
C PHE A 125 18.84 1.49 3.21
N THR A 126 19.38 0.87 4.24
CA THR A 126 18.79 -0.27 4.95
C THR A 126 18.38 0.16 6.36
N MET A 127 17.19 -0.22 6.79
CA MET A 127 16.71 -0.10 8.16
C MET A 127 16.58 -1.49 8.77
N GLN A 128 17.13 -1.69 9.96
CA GLN A 128 17.14 -3.00 10.62
C GLN A 128 16.58 -2.96 12.04
N ASP A 129 15.83 -4.01 12.40
CA ASP A 129 15.47 -4.37 13.77
C ASP A 129 14.73 -3.25 14.55
N THR A 130 13.80 -2.57 13.91
CA THR A 130 12.93 -1.58 14.60
C THR A 130 12.01 -2.26 15.59
N ALA A 131 11.76 -1.63 16.75
CA ALA A 131 10.85 -2.17 17.76
C ALA A 131 9.37 -2.12 17.33
N GLY A 132 9.01 -1.12 16.54
CA GLY A 132 7.71 -0.97 15.87
C GLY A 132 7.86 -1.03 14.36
N ASP A 133 7.03 -0.26 13.64
CA ASP A 133 7.08 -0.20 12.19
C ASP A 133 8.46 0.25 11.69
N GLY A 134 8.87 -0.21 10.51
CA GLY A 134 10.11 0.23 9.92
C GLY A 134 10.05 1.70 9.54
N ILE A 135 9.44 2.00 8.38
CA ILE A 135 9.25 3.36 7.89
C ILE A 135 7.76 3.61 7.76
N LYS A 136 7.23 4.50 8.59
CA LYS A 136 5.85 4.94 8.54
C LYS A 136 5.73 6.31 7.94
N SER A 137 4.80 6.51 7.01
CA SER A 137 4.36 7.85 6.62
C SER A 137 2.85 7.99 6.85
N LYS A 138 2.45 9.13 7.41
CA LYS A 138 1.05 9.41 7.70
C LYS A 138 0.64 10.75 7.13
N GLY A 139 -0.35 10.73 6.23
CA GLY A 139 -0.83 11.94 5.55
C GLY A 139 0.25 12.59 4.67
N ALA A 140 1.27 11.84 4.27
CA ALA A 140 2.37 12.31 3.45
C ALA A 140 2.04 12.07 1.97
N ASP A 141 1.64 13.10 1.26
CA ASP A 141 1.31 13.03 -0.16
C ASP A 141 2.59 13.08 -1.02
N ARG A 142 2.55 12.42 -2.19
CA ARG A 142 3.66 12.36 -3.15
C ARG A 142 4.97 11.81 -2.54
N ILE A 143 4.83 10.75 -1.73
CA ILE A 143 5.97 10.10 -1.09
C ILE A 143 6.57 9.00 -1.97
N THR A 144 7.89 8.94 -2.00
CA THR A 144 8.66 7.92 -2.73
C THR A 144 9.55 7.12 -1.78
N TYR A 145 9.39 5.81 -1.81
CA TYR A 145 10.30 4.83 -1.23
C TYR A 145 11.03 4.13 -2.38
N ARG A 146 12.34 4.33 -2.50
CA ARG A 146 13.10 3.77 -3.62
C ARG A 146 14.43 3.19 -3.16
N ASP A 147 14.78 2.00 -3.68
CA ASP A 147 16.04 1.33 -3.37
C ASP A 147 16.30 1.22 -1.85
N LEU A 148 15.32 0.76 -1.10
CA LEU A 148 15.36 0.58 0.35
C LEU A 148 15.34 -0.88 0.75
N THR A 149 15.94 -1.21 1.88
CA THR A 149 15.71 -2.46 2.60
C THR A 149 15.17 -2.17 3.99
N VAL A 150 14.13 -2.88 4.41
CA VAL A 150 13.66 -2.91 5.79
C VAL A 150 13.61 -4.37 6.22
N GLU A 151 14.28 -4.69 7.32
CA GLU A 151 14.37 -6.10 7.72
C GLU A 151 14.54 -6.29 9.23
N TRP A 152 14.01 -7.40 9.72
CA TRP A 152 14.26 -7.90 11.07
C TRP A 152 15.22 -9.09 10.98
N THR A 153 16.45 -8.88 11.41
CA THR A 153 17.56 -9.82 11.23
C THR A 153 17.40 -11.12 12.02
N GLY A 154 16.52 -11.14 13.02
CA GLY A 154 16.13 -12.33 13.79
C GLY A 154 15.23 -13.32 13.04
N GLY A 155 14.79 -13.00 11.82
CA GLY A 155 13.83 -13.78 11.05
C GLY A 155 12.37 -13.48 11.40
N PRO A 156 11.41 -14.28 10.91
CA PRO A 156 9.98 -14.06 11.09
C PRO A 156 9.53 -14.39 12.52
N LEU A 157 9.29 -13.36 13.32
CA LEU A 157 8.87 -13.49 14.72
C LEU A 157 7.65 -12.59 15.00
N PRO A 158 6.70 -13.03 15.85
CA PRO A 158 5.53 -12.24 16.22
C PRO A 158 5.86 -10.97 17.03
N THR A 159 7.09 -10.85 17.48
CA THR A 159 7.61 -9.68 18.23
C THR A 159 8.26 -8.64 17.35
N ASN A 160 8.39 -8.89 16.06
CA ASN A 160 8.89 -7.92 15.10
C ASN A 160 7.87 -6.79 14.92
N GLY A 161 8.30 -5.66 14.40
CA GLY A 161 7.39 -4.59 14.02
C GLY A 161 6.35 -5.06 13.00
N ALA A 162 5.19 -4.42 13.00
CA ALA A 162 4.06 -4.84 12.18
C ALA A 162 4.36 -4.64 10.69
N TYR A 163 4.81 -3.46 10.31
CA TYR A 163 4.96 -3.05 8.91
C TYR A 163 6.39 -2.64 8.58
N GLY A 164 6.88 -3.10 7.42
CA GLY A 164 8.20 -2.67 6.94
C GLY A 164 8.14 -1.26 6.35
N VAL A 165 7.37 -1.07 5.27
CA VAL A 165 7.06 0.23 4.66
C VAL A 165 5.57 0.45 4.79
N TYR A 166 5.19 1.57 5.45
CA TYR A 166 3.83 1.83 5.91
C TYR A 166 3.33 3.23 5.56
N PRO A 167 2.99 3.53 4.30
CA PRO A 167 2.21 4.72 3.96
C PRO A 167 0.74 4.55 4.32
N VAL A 168 0.17 5.52 5.02
CA VAL A 168 -1.24 5.57 5.42
C VAL A 168 -1.82 6.97 5.25
N GLU A 169 -3.09 7.05 4.83
CA GLU A 169 -3.80 8.31 4.59
C GLU A 169 -3.06 9.25 3.60
N SER A 170 -2.44 8.68 2.55
CA SER A 170 -1.56 9.37 1.62
C SER A 170 -2.09 9.32 0.18
N THR A 171 -1.69 10.28 -0.64
CA THR A 171 -1.99 10.31 -2.08
C THR A 171 -0.71 10.33 -2.90
N ASP A 172 -0.70 9.65 -4.06
CA ASP A 172 0.46 9.52 -4.96
C ASP A 172 1.65 8.84 -4.26
N VAL A 173 1.46 7.58 -3.88
CA VAL A 173 2.44 6.74 -3.18
C VAL A 173 3.24 5.90 -4.17
N LEU A 174 4.56 6.04 -4.18
CA LEU A 174 5.46 5.22 -4.98
C LEU A 174 6.38 4.37 -4.11
N VAL A 175 6.27 3.03 -4.24
CA VAL A 175 7.20 2.05 -3.68
C VAL A 175 7.90 1.35 -4.84
N ASP A 176 9.19 1.58 -5.02
CA ASP A 176 9.98 1.14 -6.19
C ASP A 176 11.31 0.50 -5.74
N ALA A 177 11.53 -0.76 -6.09
CA ALA A 177 12.74 -1.51 -5.77
C ALA A 177 13.05 -1.60 -4.25
N VAL A 178 12.02 -1.86 -3.46
CA VAL A 178 12.13 -2.01 -2.00
C VAL A 178 12.22 -3.49 -1.63
N THR A 179 13.06 -3.82 -0.67
CA THR A 179 13.14 -5.17 -0.08
C THR A 179 12.63 -5.14 1.35
N VAL A 180 11.70 -6.05 1.72
CA VAL A 180 11.23 -6.17 3.10
C VAL A 180 11.23 -7.61 3.58
N ARG A 181 11.73 -7.83 4.83
CA ARG A 181 11.82 -9.15 5.46
C ARG A 181 11.43 -9.11 6.93
N GLY A 182 10.61 -10.05 7.33
CA GLY A 182 10.35 -10.36 8.74
C GLY A 182 9.26 -9.55 9.41
N ALA A 183 8.47 -8.75 8.68
CA ALA A 183 7.35 -8.01 9.24
C ALA A 183 6.28 -8.94 9.81
N SER A 184 5.80 -8.65 11.03
CA SER A 184 4.82 -9.49 11.72
C SER A 184 3.37 -9.28 11.28
N ASP A 185 3.15 -8.35 10.35
CA ASP A 185 1.87 -8.08 9.70
C ASP A 185 2.11 -7.97 8.18
N ALA A 186 2.58 -6.86 7.63
CA ALA A 186 2.86 -6.76 6.21
C ALA A 186 4.24 -6.17 5.89
N GLY A 187 4.94 -6.75 4.90
CA GLY A 187 6.20 -6.20 4.42
C GLY A 187 6.00 -4.79 3.86
N ILE A 188 5.15 -4.66 2.85
CA ILE A 188 4.71 -3.38 2.32
C ILE A 188 3.21 -3.26 2.56
N TYR A 189 2.81 -2.35 3.43
CA TYR A 189 1.41 -2.01 3.68
C TYR A 189 1.10 -0.63 3.14
N VAL A 190 0.03 -0.51 2.36
CA VAL A 190 -0.50 0.78 1.91
C VAL A 190 -1.97 0.87 2.31
N GLY A 191 -2.30 1.71 3.28
CA GLY A 191 -3.63 1.82 3.84
C GLY A 191 -4.28 3.17 3.61
N GLN A 192 -5.61 3.19 3.35
CA GLN A 192 -6.46 4.37 3.29
C GLN A 192 -5.90 5.47 2.38
N SER A 193 -5.26 5.04 1.30
CA SER A 193 -4.47 5.87 0.39
C SER A 193 -5.04 5.88 -1.03
N ARG A 194 -4.49 6.74 -1.89
CA ARG A 194 -4.93 6.91 -3.28
C ARG A 194 -3.76 7.01 -4.24
N ASN A 195 -3.96 6.53 -5.50
CA ASN A 195 -2.96 6.59 -6.56
C ASN A 195 -1.63 5.94 -6.13
N ILE A 196 -1.60 4.62 -6.11
CA ILE A 196 -0.54 3.84 -5.50
C ILE A 196 0.19 3.04 -6.60
N ILE A 197 1.51 3.05 -6.58
CA ILE A 197 2.34 2.13 -7.35
C ILE A 197 3.28 1.39 -6.40
N VAL A 198 3.20 0.04 -6.42
CA VAL A 198 4.17 -0.85 -5.76
C VAL A 198 4.81 -1.72 -6.83
N ARG A 199 6.11 -1.54 -7.08
CA ARG A 199 6.77 -2.25 -8.18
C ARG A 199 8.22 -2.65 -7.90
N LYS A 200 8.70 -3.66 -8.64
CA LYS A 200 10.10 -4.13 -8.63
C LYS A 200 10.64 -4.45 -7.24
N SER A 201 9.75 -4.73 -6.33
CA SER A 201 10.05 -4.96 -4.92
C SER A 201 10.15 -6.45 -4.61
N LEU A 202 10.95 -6.79 -3.60
CA LEU A 202 11.09 -8.12 -3.06
C LEU A 202 10.53 -8.14 -1.63
N VAL A 203 9.52 -8.97 -1.40
CA VAL A 203 8.94 -9.17 -0.07
C VAL A 203 8.99 -10.64 0.29
N GLU A 204 9.69 -10.96 1.38
CA GLU A 204 9.90 -12.35 1.77
C GLU A 204 9.93 -12.52 3.31
N TYR A 205 9.44 -13.67 3.77
CA TYR A 205 9.37 -14.02 5.19
C TYR A 205 8.55 -13.03 6.06
N ASN A 206 7.53 -12.39 5.48
CA ASN A 206 6.55 -11.57 6.19
C ASN A 206 5.26 -12.38 6.41
N VAL A 207 4.31 -11.87 7.20
CA VAL A 207 2.96 -12.45 7.20
C VAL A 207 2.29 -12.12 5.87
N ALA A 208 1.95 -10.88 5.60
CA ALA A 208 1.60 -10.46 4.25
C ALA A 208 2.85 -9.94 3.52
N GLY A 209 3.07 -10.33 2.27
CA GLY A 209 4.14 -9.74 1.48
C GLY A 209 3.84 -8.29 1.14
N ILE A 210 2.76 -8.06 0.39
CA ILE A 210 2.22 -6.74 0.05
C ILE A 210 0.76 -6.71 0.45
N GLU A 211 0.33 -5.64 1.12
CA GLU A 211 -1.05 -5.40 1.49
C GLU A 211 -1.52 -4.03 1.02
N ILE A 212 -2.64 -4.01 0.30
CA ILE A 212 -3.36 -2.80 -0.11
C ILE A 212 -4.69 -2.81 0.63
N GLU A 213 -4.84 -1.94 1.62
CA GLU A 213 -6.02 -1.94 2.49
C GLU A 213 -6.80 -0.63 2.38
N ASN A 214 -8.13 -0.72 2.24
CA ASN A 214 -9.02 0.45 2.20
C ASN A 214 -8.51 1.57 1.28
N SER A 215 -7.96 1.24 0.12
CA SER A 215 -7.27 2.17 -0.76
C SER A 215 -7.92 2.25 -2.14
N ILE A 216 -7.74 3.35 -2.84
CA ILE A 216 -8.39 3.60 -4.13
C ILE A 216 -7.35 3.85 -5.22
N GLY A 217 -7.33 2.95 -6.20
CA GLY A 217 -6.40 3.01 -7.31
C GLY A 217 -5.00 2.56 -6.94
N ALA A 218 -4.67 1.30 -7.20
CA ALA A 218 -3.35 0.75 -6.96
C ALA A 218 -2.87 -0.11 -8.13
N ASP A 219 -1.62 0.08 -8.54
CA ASP A 219 -0.88 -0.78 -9.46
C ASP A 219 0.20 -1.54 -8.68
N VAL A 220 0.02 -2.84 -8.51
CA VAL A 220 0.98 -3.74 -7.85
C VAL A 220 1.58 -4.63 -8.93
N HIS A 221 2.81 -4.34 -9.36
CA HIS A 221 3.35 -5.01 -10.53
C HIS A 221 4.87 -5.22 -10.52
N ASP A 222 5.32 -6.21 -11.27
CA ASP A 222 6.75 -6.56 -11.42
C ASP A 222 7.45 -6.84 -10.06
N ASN A 223 6.69 -7.26 -9.03
CA ASN A 223 7.23 -7.60 -7.72
C ASN A 223 7.49 -9.11 -7.61
N THR A 224 8.34 -9.47 -6.66
CA THR A 224 8.48 -10.84 -6.17
C THR A 224 7.99 -10.91 -4.74
N ALA A 225 6.91 -11.67 -4.50
CA ALA A 225 6.41 -12.02 -3.18
C ALA A 225 6.62 -13.52 -2.96
N GLU A 226 7.59 -13.87 -2.13
CA GLU A 226 7.95 -15.26 -1.91
C GLU A 226 8.22 -15.57 -0.43
N ASN A 227 7.94 -16.80 -0.04
CA ASN A 227 8.17 -17.27 1.33
C ASN A 227 7.46 -16.45 2.43
N ASN A 228 6.38 -15.74 2.11
CA ASN A 228 5.51 -15.10 3.10
C ASN A 228 4.42 -16.09 3.56
N THR A 229 3.58 -15.70 4.51
CA THR A 229 2.35 -16.45 4.82
C THR A 229 1.32 -16.26 3.72
N GLY A 230 1.09 -15.00 3.29
CA GLY A 230 0.32 -14.62 2.12
C GLY A 230 1.15 -13.70 1.21
N GLY A 231 1.02 -13.84 -0.11
CA GLY A 231 1.83 -13.08 -1.07
C GLY A 231 1.36 -11.65 -1.23
N VAL A 232 0.17 -11.44 -1.81
CA VAL A 232 -0.45 -10.12 -2.02
C VAL A 232 -1.87 -10.13 -1.48
N LEU A 233 -2.18 -9.22 -0.57
CA LEU A 233 -3.49 -9.06 0.05
C LEU A 233 -4.12 -7.73 -0.41
N VAL A 234 -5.41 -7.77 -0.77
CA VAL A 234 -6.19 -6.57 -1.13
C VAL A 234 -7.46 -6.59 -0.29
N PHE A 235 -7.45 -5.80 0.76
CA PHE A 235 -8.48 -5.82 1.79
C PHE A 235 -9.29 -4.53 1.82
N ASP A 236 -10.54 -4.65 2.25
CA ASP A 236 -11.36 -3.54 2.71
C ASP A 236 -11.96 -3.92 4.07
N LEU A 237 -11.83 -3.06 5.05
CA LEU A 237 -12.25 -3.28 6.42
C LEU A 237 -13.21 -2.18 6.88
N PRO A 238 -14.16 -2.49 7.79
CA PRO A 238 -15.07 -1.50 8.35
C PRO A 238 -14.36 -0.54 9.33
N ASP A 239 -15.07 0.52 9.71
CA ASP A 239 -14.72 1.45 10.79
C ASP A 239 -13.40 2.22 10.60
N LEU A 240 -12.90 2.29 9.37
CA LEU A 240 -11.72 3.07 8.99
C LEU A 240 -12.12 4.43 8.37
N PRO A 241 -11.22 5.44 8.37
CA PRO A 241 -11.48 6.73 7.76
C PRO A 241 -11.90 6.64 6.28
N LEU A 242 -11.24 5.80 5.50
CA LEU A 242 -11.60 5.45 4.14
C LEU A 242 -12.14 4.01 4.12
N VAL A 243 -13.33 3.82 3.57
CA VAL A 243 -13.93 2.51 3.26
C VAL A 243 -14.32 2.46 1.79
N GLY A 244 -14.49 1.27 1.26
CA GLY A 244 -14.79 1.04 -0.15
C GLY A 244 -13.52 1.03 -1.00
N GLY A 245 -12.50 0.31 -0.55
CA GLY A 245 -11.28 0.04 -1.32
C GLY A 245 -11.61 -0.51 -2.70
N ASN A 246 -10.99 0.05 -3.75
CA ASN A 246 -11.31 -0.34 -5.12
C ASN A 246 -10.25 0.02 -6.15
N SER A 247 -10.43 -0.51 -7.37
CA SER A 247 -9.63 -0.18 -8.55
C SER A 247 -8.16 -0.59 -8.41
N THR A 248 -7.91 -1.79 -7.91
CA THR A 248 -6.56 -2.37 -7.77
C THR A 248 -6.23 -3.28 -8.94
N ARG A 249 -5.05 -3.12 -9.54
CA ARG A 249 -4.49 -4.02 -10.57
C ARG A 249 -3.27 -4.73 -10.00
N ILE A 250 -3.26 -6.07 -10.07
CA ILE A 250 -2.16 -6.95 -9.63
C ILE A 250 -1.66 -7.67 -10.85
N PHE A 251 -0.50 -7.28 -11.39
CA PHE A 251 -0.06 -7.83 -12.68
C PHE A 251 1.45 -8.00 -12.79
N ASN A 252 1.88 -8.97 -13.59
CA ASN A 252 3.29 -9.29 -13.86
C ASN A 252 4.12 -9.56 -12.60
N ASN A 253 3.51 -9.97 -11.49
CA ASN A 253 4.22 -10.33 -10.27
C ASN A 253 4.61 -11.81 -10.29
N LYS A 254 5.66 -12.13 -9.54
CA LYS A 254 6.03 -13.48 -9.17
C LYS A 254 5.62 -13.74 -7.72
N ILE A 255 4.61 -14.59 -7.53
CA ILE A 255 3.98 -14.84 -6.23
C ILE A 255 4.08 -16.34 -5.94
N ILE A 256 5.13 -16.71 -5.24
CA ILE A 256 5.54 -18.12 -5.17
C ILE A 256 5.92 -18.55 -3.75
N ASN A 257 5.67 -19.83 -3.44
CA ASN A 257 6.13 -20.46 -2.20
C ASN A 257 5.71 -19.68 -0.92
N ASN A 258 4.57 -18.97 -0.92
CA ASN A 258 4.15 -18.19 0.25
C ASN A 258 3.60 -19.14 1.34
N ASN A 259 4.49 -19.95 1.91
CA ASN A 259 4.17 -21.07 2.77
C ASN A 259 4.74 -20.94 4.20
N THR A 260 5.23 -19.76 4.58
CA THR A 260 5.66 -19.50 5.97
C THR A 260 4.45 -19.60 6.88
N ASP A 261 4.59 -20.32 7.99
CA ASP A 261 3.53 -20.42 8.98
C ASP A 261 3.15 -19.03 9.49
N ASN A 262 1.85 -18.82 9.71
CA ASN A 262 1.37 -17.51 10.13
C ASN A 262 1.89 -17.18 11.54
N PHE A 263 2.69 -16.12 11.64
CA PHE A 263 3.28 -15.67 12.89
C PHE A 263 2.73 -14.30 13.35
N ALA A 264 1.65 -13.82 12.73
CA ALA A 264 1.01 -12.56 13.15
C ALA A 264 0.57 -12.62 14.62
N PRO A 265 0.68 -11.51 15.36
CA PRO A 265 0.11 -11.42 16.70
C PRO A 265 -1.41 -11.71 16.67
N PRO A 266 -1.93 -12.48 17.65
CA PRO A 266 -3.37 -12.74 17.72
C PRO A 266 -4.19 -11.46 17.81
N GLY A 267 -5.28 -11.40 17.03
CA GLY A 267 -6.20 -10.25 16.97
C GLY A 267 -5.99 -9.34 15.77
N ASN A 268 -4.88 -9.45 15.05
CA ASN A 268 -4.72 -8.78 13.76
C ASN A 268 -5.54 -9.53 12.70
N ILE A 269 -6.09 -8.82 11.74
CA ILE A 269 -6.86 -9.45 10.65
C ILE A 269 -6.01 -10.43 9.85
N VAL A 270 -4.75 -10.10 9.60
CA VAL A 270 -3.81 -10.97 8.88
C VAL A 270 -3.50 -12.29 9.62
N ALA A 271 -3.77 -12.38 10.94
CA ALA A 271 -3.67 -13.64 11.67
C ALA A 271 -4.69 -14.70 11.21
N THR A 272 -5.73 -14.29 10.48
CA THR A 272 -6.74 -15.18 9.89
C THR A 272 -6.34 -15.67 8.49
N VAL A 273 -5.31 -15.07 7.87
CA VAL A 273 -4.85 -15.46 6.53
C VAL A 273 -4.24 -16.86 6.58
N PRO A 274 -4.76 -17.80 5.78
CA PRO A 274 -4.19 -19.14 5.71
C PRO A 274 -2.78 -19.09 5.12
N SER A 275 -1.83 -19.74 5.77
CA SER A 275 -0.49 -19.91 5.20
C SER A 275 -0.58 -20.64 3.86
N GLY A 276 0.17 -20.20 2.86
CA GLY A 276 0.06 -20.74 1.51
C GLY A 276 -0.95 -20.03 0.63
N SER A 277 -1.34 -18.79 0.99
CA SER A 277 -2.17 -17.94 0.15
C SER A 277 -1.30 -17.16 -0.83
N GLY A 278 -1.61 -17.25 -2.13
CA GLY A 278 -0.91 -16.46 -3.15
C GLY A 278 -1.41 -15.01 -3.17
N ILE A 279 -2.60 -14.80 -3.72
CA ILE A 279 -3.32 -13.52 -3.71
C ILE A 279 -4.62 -13.71 -2.93
N MET A 280 -4.94 -12.79 -2.03
CA MET A 280 -6.23 -12.80 -1.34
C MET A 280 -6.94 -11.46 -1.53
N VAL A 281 -8.20 -11.51 -1.96
CA VAL A 281 -9.08 -10.34 -2.04
C VAL A 281 -10.19 -10.50 -0.99
N LEU A 282 -10.25 -9.57 -0.04
CA LEU A 282 -11.24 -9.53 1.02
C LEU A 282 -12.08 -8.27 0.90
N ALA A 283 -13.38 -8.42 0.61
CA ALA A 283 -14.36 -7.33 0.62
C ALA A 283 -14.05 -6.13 -0.31
N ASN A 284 -13.10 -6.24 -1.21
CA ASN A 284 -12.65 -5.17 -2.09
C ASN A 284 -13.38 -5.20 -3.45
N GLU A 285 -13.37 -4.08 -4.17
CA GLU A 285 -14.08 -3.92 -5.43
C GLU A 285 -13.17 -3.62 -6.60
N ASN A 286 -13.57 -4.09 -7.81
CA ASN A 286 -12.89 -3.82 -9.06
C ASN A 286 -11.38 -4.13 -9.00
N VAL A 287 -11.07 -5.41 -8.65
CA VAL A 287 -9.71 -5.91 -8.56
C VAL A 287 -9.39 -6.75 -9.78
N HIS A 288 -8.36 -6.38 -10.52
CA HIS A 288 -7.91 -7.09 -11.72
C HIS A 288 -6.59 -7.82 -11.47
N ILE A 289 -6.58 -9.14 -11.64
CA ILE A 289 -5.44 -10.04 -11.38
C ILE A 289 -5.03 -10.68 -12.69
N PHE A 290 -3.89 -10.28 -13.27
CA PHE A 290 -3.50 -10.76 -14.59
C PHE A 290 -1.99 -10.80 -14.85
N GLY A 291 -1.56 -11.73 -15.68
CA GLY A 291 -0.16 -11.84 -16.10
C GLY A 291 0.81 -12.23 -14.98
N ASN A 292 0.33 -12.72 -13.84
CA ASN A 292 1.17 -13.11 -12.72
C ASN A 292 1.66 -14.56 -12.88
N GLU A 293 2.84 -14.86 -12.32
CA GLU A 293 3.32 -16.20 -12.06
C GLU A 293 2.93 -16.61 -10.62
N LEU A 294 2.05 -17.59 -10.49
CA LEU A 294 1.55 -18.12 -9.23
C LEU A 294 2.02 -19.57 -9.07
N ALA A 295 2.93 -19.82 -8.12
CA ALA A 295 3.51 -21.14 -8.00
C ALA A 295 3.66 -21.62 -6.55
N ASN A 296 3.36 -22.89 -6.31
CA ASN A 296 3.62 -23.60 -5.06
C ASN A 296 3.06 -22.91 -3.81
N ASN A 297 1.99 -22.13 -3.91
CA ASN A 297 1.29 -21.62 -2.74
C ASN A 297 0.37 -22.74 -2.23
N ARG A 298 0.72 -23.31 -1.07
CA ARG A 298 0.19 -24.62 -0.61
C ARG A 298 -1.31 -24.65 -0.34
N THR A 299 -1.93 -23.51 -0.03
CA THR A 299 -3.38 -23.42 0.23
C THR A 299 -4.16 -23.12 -1.06
N ALA A 300 -3.89 -22.00 -1.70
CA ALA A 300 -4.48 -21.65 -2.99
C ALA A 300 -3.71 -20.49 -3.64
N HIS A 301 -3.79 -20.39 -4.96
CA HIS A 301 -3.12 -19.29 -5.66
C HIS A 301 -3.90 -17.99 -5.58
N VAL A 302 -5.25 -18.06 -5.66
CA VAL A 302 -6.14 -16.91 -5.52
C VAL A 302 -7.29 -17.28 -4.58
N LEU A 303 -7.50 -16.46 -3.55
CA LEU A 303 -8.60 -16.54 -2.61
C LEU A 303 -9.47 -15.30 -2.72
N LEU A 304 -10.79 -15.51 -2.86
CA LEU A 304 -11.79 -14.45 -2.81
C LEU A 304 -12.65 -14.70 -1.57
N ALA A 305 -12.77 -13.69 -0.71
CA ALA A 305 -13.49 -13.84 0.54
C ALA A 305 -14.30 -12.58 0.89
N ALA A 306 -15.38 -12.79 1.62
CA ALA A 306 -16.13 -11.75 2.29
C ALA A 306 -15.55 -11.51 3.69
N TYR A 307 -15.76 -10.31 4.23
CA TYR A 307 -15.48 -10.01 5.62
C TYR A 307 -16.48 -10.78 6.51
N GLN A 308 -15.99 -11.50 7.51
CA GLN A 308 -16.79 -12.50 8.23
C GLN A 308 -17.33 -12.03 9.58
N ASP A 309 -16.76 -10.97 10.14
CA ASP A 309 -17.19 -10.47 11.45
C ASP A 309 -18.39 -9.52 11.33
N VAL A 310 -19.09 -9.32 12.43
CA VAL A 310 -20.20 -8.36 12.51
C VAL A 310 -19.64 -6.94 12.52
N PHE A 311 -20.25 -6.05 11.76
CA PHE A 311 -19.88 -4.63 11.66
C PHE A 311 -21.14 -3.75 11.72
N GLU A 312 -20.96 -2.48 12.08
CA GLU A 312 -22.02 -1.46 12.16
C GLU A 312 -21.83 -0.31 11.16
N ASP A 313 -20.69 -0.24 10.44
CA ASP A 313 -20.41 0.81 9.47
C ASP A 313 -21.32 0.67 8.24
N GLU A 314 -22.34 1.54 8.14
CA GLU A 314 -23.29 1.55 7.01
C GLU A 314 -22.64 1.86 5.65
N ARG A 315 -21.42 2.40 5.62
CA ARG A 315 -20.66 2.69 4.39
C ARG A 315 -19.99 1.43 3.82
N TYR A 316 -19.83 0.41 4.65
CA TYR A 316 -19.02 -0.76 4.35
C TYR A 316 -19.80 -1.83 3.58
N ASN A 317 -19.16 -2.42 2.58
CA ASN A 317 -19.67 -3.59 1.88
C ASN A 317 -18.70 -4.77 2.08
N PRO A 318 -19.12 -5.84 2.76
CA PRO A 318 -18.23 -6.94 3.14
C PRO A 318 -17.89 -7.90 1.99
N LEU A 319 -18.40 -7.68 0.78
CA LEU A 319 -18.28 -8.64 -0.32
C LEU A 319 -17.21 -8.23 -1.32
N ALA A 320 -16.39 -9.19 -1.76
CA ALA A 320 -15.51 -9.02 -2.91
C ALA A 320 -16.35 -9.03 -4.19
N ARG A 321 -16.26 -7.97 -4.99
CA ARG A 321 -17.12 -7.79 -6.18
C ARG A 321 -16.38 -7.16 -7.36
N ASN A 322 -16.87 -7.41 -8.58
CA ASN A 322 -16.24 -6.94 -9.80
C ASN A 322 -14.77 -7.39 -9.91
N VAL A 323 -14.46 -8.63 -9.47
CA VAL A 323 -13.09 -9.17 -9.52
C VAL A 323 -12.87 -9.87 -10.86
N VAL A 324 -11.75 -9.56 -11.51
CA VAL A 324 -11.36 -10.14 -12.81
C VAL A 324 -10.05 -10.90 -12.65
N ILE A 325 -10.04 -12.19 -12.99
CA ILE A 325 -8.86 -13.06 -12.95
C ILE A 325 -8.63 -13.58 -14.37
N ARG A 326 -7.48 -13.26 -14.98
CA ARG A 326 -7.19 -13.63 -16.37
C ARG A 326 -5.70 -13.72 -16.67
N ASP A 327 -5.34 -14.52 -17.65
CA ASP A 327 -4.00 -14.55 -18.25
C ASP A 327 -2.86 -14.81 -17.24
N ASN A 328 -3.12 -15.46 -16.10
CA ASN A 328 -2.09 -15.83 -15.14
C ASN A 328 -1.51 -17.21 -15.46
N THR A 329 -0.31 -17.47 -14.96
CA THR A 329 0.30 -18.81 -15.03
C THR A 329 0.29 -19.46 -13.65
N TYR A 330 -0.03 -20.75 -13.61
CA TYR A 330 -0.21 -21.50 -12.37
C TYR A 330 0.64 -22.75 -12.37
N SER A 331 1.32 -23.08 -11.27
CA SER A 331 2.03 -24.34 -11.12
C SER A 331 2.15 -24.79 -9.67
N GLY A 332 1.95 -26.09 -9.42
CA GLY A 332 1.95 -26.64 -8.05
C GLY A 332 0.85 -26.02 -7.18
N GLY A 333 0.96 -26.17 -5.86
CA GLY A 333 0.08 -25.54 -4.88
C GLY A 333 -1.27 -26.20 -4.68
N GLY A 334 -2.03 -25.72 -3.69
CA GLY A 334 -3.32 -26.29 -3.29
C GLY A 334 -3.23 -27.66 -2.61
N ASP A 335 -2.03 -28.18 -2.41
CA ASP A 335 -1.76 -29.56 -1.98
C ASP A 335 -1.67 -29.75 -0.46
N ASP A 336 -1.60 -28.67 0.29
CA ASP A 336 -1.60 -28.67 1.75
C ASP A 336 -2.36 -27.45 2.30
N PRO A 337 -3.70 -27.37 2.11
CA PRO A 337 -4.51 -26.24 2.55
C PRO A 337 -4.43 -26.03 4.07
N GLN A 338 -4.35 -24.77 4.49
CA GLN A 338 -4.19 -24.38 5.88
C GLN A 338 -5.43 -23.63 6.42
N GLY A 339 -5.47 -23.41 7.74
CA GLY A 339 -6.56 -22.71 8.42
C GLY A 339 -7.92 -23.38 8.19
N ALA A 340 -8.97 -22.59 8.12
CA ALA A 340 -10.33 -23.09 7.89
C ALA A 340 -10.48 -23.83 6.54
N LEU A 341 -9.64 -23.51 5.56
CA LEU A 341 -9.69 -24.17 4.24
C LEU A 341 -9.22 -25.63 4.26
N ALA A 342 -8.45 -26.04 5.27
CA ALA A 342 -8.06 -27.43 5.46
C ALA A 342 -9.29 -28.36 5.69
N GLU A 343 -10.36 -27.83 6.28
CA GLU A 343 -11.60 -28.60 6.53
C GLU A 343 -12.36 -28.92 5.25
N PHE A 344 -12.19 -28.10 4.21
CA PHE A 344 -12.83 -28.29 2.90
C PHE A 344 -12.01 -29.21 1.97
N ALA A 345 -10.71 -29.30 2.17
CA ALA A 345 -9.83 -30.08 1.29
C ALA A 345 -10.29 -31.52 1.03
N PRO A 346 -10.80 -32.28 2.03
CA PRO A 346 -11.29 -33.66 1.80
C PRO A 346 -12.43 -33.76 0.78
N VAL A 347 -13.27 -32.72 0.68
CA VAL A 347 -14.37 -32.67 -0.30
C VAL A 347 -13.85 -32.66 -1.74
N PHE A 348 -12.62 -32.09 -1.93
CA PHE A 348 -11.98 -31.96 -3.22
C PHE A 348 -10.81 -32.96 -3.41
N GLY A 349 -10.80 -34.04 -2.66
CA GLY A 349 -9.77 -35.08 -2.78
C GLY A 349 -8.45 -34.78 -2.10
N GLY A 350 -8.44 -33.84 -1.14
CA GLY A 350 -7.27 -33.45 -0.36
C GLY A 350 -6.50 -32.26 -0.91
N GLN A 351 -6.94 -31.71 -2.03
CA GLN A 351 -6.31 -30.55 -2.68
C GLN A 351 -7.35 -29.50 -3.01
N LEU A 352 -7.02 -28.23 -2.91
CA LEU A 352 -7.84 -27.15 -3.40
C LEU A 352 -7.41 -26.72 -4.81
N PRO A 353 -8.36 -26.27 -5.65
CA PRO A 353 -8.03 -25.74 -6.97
C PRO A 353 -7.27 -24.39 -6.86
N ALA A 354 -6.75 -23.92 -7.99
CA ALA A 354 -5.95 -22.69 -8.06
C ALA A 354 -6.71 -21.45 -7.56
N ILE A 355 -8.02 -21.38 -7.83
CA ILE A 355 -8.89 -20.25 -7.49
C ILE A 355 -10.00 -20.75 -6.56
N VAL A 356 -10.10 -20.18 -5.38
CA VAL A 356 -11.10 -20.50 -4.35
C VAL A 356 -11.86 -19.24 -3.99
N TRP A 357 -13.18 -19.34 -4.02
CA TRP A 357 -14.08 -18.31 -3.53
C TRP A 357 -14.92 -18.90 -2.39
N ASP A 358 -15.11 -18.16 -1.29
CA ASP A 358 -15.95 -18.59 -0.17
C ASP A 358 -17.41 -18.80 -0.56
N GLY A 359 -17.89 -18.12 -1.61
CA GLY A 359 -19.26 -18.25 -2.08
C GLY A 359 -20.25 -17.42 -1.28
N VAL A 360 -19.78 -16.44 -0.51
CA VAL A 360 -20.66 -15.53 0.23
C VAL A 360 -21.25 -14.50 -0.72
N VAL A 361 -22.57 -14.39 -0.73
CA VAL A 361 -23.36 -13.52 -1.62
C VAL A 361 -24.30 -12.59 -0.87
N SER A 362 -24.41 -12.73 0.45
CA SER A 362 -25.24 -11.89 1.31
C SER A 362 -24.59 -11.71 2.68
N TRP A 363 -25.08 -10.77 3.45
CA TRP A 363 -24.61 -10.51 4.81
C TRP A 363 -25.73 -9.96 5.69
N GLN A 364 -25.69 -10.27 6.98
CA GLN A 364 -26.62 -9.75 8.01
C GLN A 364 -28.12 -9.88 7.62
N GLY A 365 -28.47 -10.98 6.92
CA GLY A 365 -29.84 -11.24 6.48
C GLY A 365 -30.31 -10.40 5.28
N ASN A 366 -29.41 -9.72 4.58
CA ASN A 366 -29.74 -9.01 3.33
C ASN A 366 -30.01 -9.98 2.19
N GLU A 367 -30.65 -9.49 1.12
CA GLU A 367 -30.83 -10.29 -0.09
C GLU A 367 -29.48 -10.59 -0.76
N ALA A 368 -29.39 -11.78 -1.37
CA ALA A 368 -28.23 -12.17 -2.14
C ALA A 368 -28.02 -11.23 -3.34
N VAL A 369 -26.76 -10.87 -3.61
CA VAL A 369 -26.38 -10.00 -4.71
C VAL A 369 -25.46 -10.71 -5.70
N ASP A 370 -25.50 -10.27 -6.96
CA ASP A 370 -24.54 -10.69 -7.97
C ASP A 370 -23.22 -9.94 -7.76
N LEU A 371 -22.15 -10.68 -7.52
CA LEU A 371 -20.82 -10.13 -7.27
C LEU A 371 -20.03 -9.85 -8.55
N ASN A 372 -20.51 -10.33 -9.70
CA ASN A 372 -19.87 -10.18 -11.00
C ASN A 372 -18.39 -10.60 -11.00
N LEU A 373 -18.11 -11.85 -10.63
CA LEU A 373 -16.77 -12.43 -10.61
C LEU A 373 -16.42 -12.98 -12.00
N VAL A 374 -15.42 -12.40 -12.66
CA VAL A 374 -14.96 -12.76 -14.00
C VAL A 374 -13.72 -13.65 -13.90
N ILE A 375 -13.86 -14.95 -14.20
CA ILE A 375 -12.74 -15.90 -14.21
C ILE A 375 -12.45 -16.31 -15.64
N ALA A 376 -11.63 -15.50 -16.32
CA ALA A 376 -11.29 -15.66 -17.73
C ALA A 376 -9.94 -16.38 -17.91
N GLU A 377 -9.76 -17.47 -17.17
CA GLU A 377 -8.63 -18.37 -17.27
C GLU A 377 -8.94 -19.59 -18.16
N ALA A 378 -7.92 -20.29 -18.63
CA ALA A 378 -8.11 -21.54 -19.36
C ALA A 378 -8.96 -22.54 -18.57
N ASP A 379 -9.75 -23.38 -19.24
CA ASP A 379 -10.63 -24.38 -18.59
C ASP A 379 -9.87 -25.40 -17.73
N THR A 380 -8.57 -25.56 -17.97
CA THR A 380 -7.69 -26.44 -17.19
C THR A 380 -7.33 -25.86 -15.82
N ILE A 381 -7.53 -24.58 -15.60
CA ILE A 381 -7.29 -23.94 -14.30
C ILE A 381 -8.50 -24.17 -13.39
N GLY A 382 -8.25 -24.88 -12.30
CA GLY A 382 -9.29 -25.24 -11.35
C GLY A 382 -9.87 -24.04 -10.62
N TYR A 383 -11.17 -24.06 -10.42
CA TYR A 383 -11.95 -23.09 -9.64
C TYR A 383 -12.93 -23.81 -8.75
N VAL A 384 -13.18 -23.25 -7.57
CA VAL A 384 -14.29 -23.65 -6.70
C VAL A 384 -14.89 -22.46 -5.96
N SER A 385 -16.21 -22.40 -5.91
CA SER A 385 -16.95 -21.70 -4.86
C SER A 385 -17.25 -22.69 -3.75
N LEU A 386 -16.97 -22.33 -2.51
CA LEU A 386 -17.31 -23.16 -1.34
C LEU A 386 -18.82 -23.13 -1.05
N GLY A 387 -19.53 -22.12 -1.57
CA GLY A 387 -21.00 -22.03 -1.45
C GLY A 387 -21.46 -21.73 -0.04
N VAL A 388 -20.70 -20.93 0.71
CA VAL A 388 -21.03 -20.53 2.10
C VAL A 388 -22.36 -19.78 2.16
N GLY A 389 -22.64 -18.92 1.18
CA GLY A 389 -23.86 -18.12 1.12
C GLY A 389 -23.81 -16.88 2.02
N GLU A 390 -23.72 -17.07 3.34
CA GLU A 390 -23.64 -16.00 4.34
C GLU A 390 -22.83 -16.45 5.56
N TYR A 391 -22.19 -15.52 6.27
CA TYR A 391 -21.56 -15.78 7.56
C TYR A 391 -22.55 -15.55 8.74
N PRO A 392 -22.44 -16.30 9.86
CA PRO A 392 -21.47 -17.40 10.10
C PRO A 392 -21.77 -18.65 9.27
N ILE A 393 -20.72 -19.43 8.99
CA ILE A 393 -20.81 -20.62 8.16
C ILE A 393 -21.77 -21.64 8.80
N ASP A 394 -22.77 -22.09 8.04
CA ASP A 394 -23.59 -23.30 8.35
C ASP A 394 -23.17 -24.43 7.42
N LEU A 395 -22.43 -25.41 7.96
CA LEU A 395 -21.96 -26.57 7.19
C LEU A 395 -23.09 -27.39 6.55
N ALA A 396 -24.33 -27.30 7.07
CA ALA A 396 -25.48 -28.01 6.52
C ALA A 396 -26.02 -27.36 5.23
N THR A 397 -25.72 -26.11 4.99
CA THR A 397 -26.21 -25.32 3.83
C THR A 397 -25.16 -25.15 2.76
N LEU A 398 -23.91 -25.59 2.98
CA LEU A 398 -22.85 -25.50 2.00
C LEU A 398 -23.24 -26.12 0.66
N ALA A 399 -23.01 -25.37 -0.41
CA ALA A 399 -23.30 -25.80 -1.78
C ALA A 399 -22.05 -25.58 -2.70
N PRO A 400 -20.99 -26.37 -2.52
CA PRO A 400 -19.76 -26.19 -3.31
C PRO A 400 -20.03 -26.43 -4.81
N THR A 401 -19.44 -25.60 -5.66
CA THR A 401 -19.54 -25.77 -7.11
C THR A 401 -18.24 -25.40 -7.81
N SER A 402 -17.84 -26.18 -8.81
CA SER A 402 -16.73 -25.87 -9.70
C SER A 402 -17.19 -25.15 -10.98
N GLN A 403 -18.49 -24.87 -11.11
CA GLN A 403 -19.00 -24.07 -12.21
C GLN A 403 -18.58 -22.60 -12.00
N ARG A 404 -17.85 -22.04 -12.94
CA ARG A 404 -17.52 -20.62 -12.93
C ARG A 404 -18.79 -19.79 -13.06
N PRO A 405 -18.90 -18.65 -12.34
CA PRO A 405 -20.06 -17.78 -12.45
C PRO A 405 -20.18 -17.20 -13.87
N GLU A 406 -21.40 -16.98 -14.32
CA GLU A 406 -21.66 -16.13 -15.49
C GLU A 406 -21.44 -14.69 -15.06
N ALA A 407 -20.60 -13.96 -15.79
CA ALA A 407 -20.23 -12.61 -15.42
C ALA A 407 -20.27 -11.66 -16.62
N MET A 408 -20.57 -10.40 -16.34
CA MET A 408 -20.49 -9.33 -17.34
C MET A 408 -19.07 -8.77 -17.39
N PRO A 409 -18.62 -8.26 -18.55
CA PRO A 409 -17.32 -7.62 -18.64
C PRO A 409 -17.18 -6.47 -17.64
N VAL A 410 -16.07 -6.46 -16.91
CA VAL A 410 -15.67 -5.38 -16.00
C VAL A 410 -14.56 -4.58 -16.67
N ALA A 411 -14.70 -3.25 -16.71
CA ALA A 411 -13.67 -2.40 -17.28
C ALA A 411 -12.43 -2.38 -16.37
N GLU A 412 -11.26 -2.63 -16.96
CA GLU A 412 -10.00 -2.52 -16.24
C GLU A 412 -9.79 -1.08 -15.76
N PRO A 413 -9.37 -0.86 -14.49
CA PRO A 413 -8.98 0.45 -14.02
C PRO A 413 -7.90 1.08 -14.90
N ALA A 414 -7.95 2.41 -15.07
CA ALA A 414 -6.89 3.11 -15.77
C ALA A 414 -5.54 2.93 -15.06
N PRO A 415 -4.43 2.84 -15.79
CA PRO A 415 -3.10 2.83 -15.20
C PRO A 415 -2.87 4.02 -14.28
N ILE A 416 -2.27 3.77 -13.12
CA ILE A 416 -1.87 4.83 -12.21
C ILE A 416 -0.66 5.57 -12.79
N VAL A 417 -0.72 6.89 -12.80
CA VAL A 417 0.38 7.76 -13.24
C VAL A 417 0.73 8.70 -12.11
N ILE A 418 1.96 8.58 -11.62
CA ILE A 418 2.50 9.44 -10.57
C ILE A 418 3.50 10.41 -11.19
N ASP A 419 3.21 11.71 -11.12
CA ASP A 419 4.01 12.73 -11.83
C ASP A 419 5.44 12.86 -11.31
N HIS A 420 5.66 12.68 -10.03
CA HIS A 420 7.00 12.74 -9.42
C HIS A 420 7.87 11.50 -9.75
N ASP A 421 7.31 10.43 -10.30
CA ASP A 421 8.07 9.29 -10.82
C ASP A 421 8.90 9.64 -12.07
N LYS A 422 8.56 10.74 -12.76
CA LYS A 422 9.25 11.18 -13.98
C LYS A 422 10.58 11.88 -13.73
N THR A 423 10.98 12.09 -12.49
CA THR A 423 12.18 12.81 -12.10
C THR A 423 13.39 11.91 -11.76
N GLY A 424 13.33 10.64 -12.20
CA GLY A 424 14.41 9.65 -12.03
C GLY A 424 15.46 9.71 -13.12
#